data_1fe087dd438f889ea8a480825e744b98
#
_entry.id   1fe087dd438f889ea8a480825e744b98
#
_cell.length_a   1.000
_cell.length_b   1.000
_cell.length_c   1.000
_cell.angle_alpha   90.00
_cell.angle_beta   90.00
_cell.angle_gamma   90.00
#
_symmetry.space_group_name_H-M   'P 1'
#
loop_
_entity.id
_entity.type
_entity.pdbx_description
1 polymer ?
#
loop_
_entity_poly.entity_id
_entity_poly.type
_entity_poly.pdbx_seq_one_letter_code
_entity_poly.pdbx_strand_id
1 'polypeptide(L)'
;MKRIFIALGLLVFNIVFCGYSLFKVTQVHTQMTMHLDEIVQAAAEENDLLLEHHIEDLQTYWISAEDTLLHFVRHNSVDIISGHMAQLGPLAQHKNYGELLREASVIRWQIQHTWQSEWPTLDNLL
;
A
#
# COMPACT_ATOMS: atom_id res chain seq x y z
N MET A 1 24.26 30.63 20.63
CA MET A 1 24.71 29.25 20.37
C MET A 1 23.65 28.22 20.64
N LYS A 2 22.89 28.31 21.76
CA LYS A 2 21.78 27.35 22.03
C LYS A 2 20.74 27.27 20.91
N ARG A 3 20.44 28.38 20.26
CA ARG A 3 19.46 28.44 19.14
C ARG A 3 19.92 27.63 17.91
N ILE A 4 21.23 27.64 17.64
CA ILE A 4 21.81 26.90 16.52
C ILE A 4 21.72 25.39 16.77
N PHE A 5 21.99 24.95 18.01
CA PHE A 5 21.88 23.55 18.39
C PHE A 5 20.43 23.04 18.32
N ILE A 6 19.47 23.88 18.74
CA ILE A 6 18.04 23.55 18.64
C ILE A 6 17.64 23.43 17.17
N ALA A 7 18.03 24.39 16.33
CA ALA A 7 17.73 24.38 14.90
C ALA A 7 18.35 23.15 14.21
N LEU A 8 19.59 22.82 14.56
CA LEU A 8 20.27 21.64 14.02
C LEU A 8 19.58 20.34 14.45
N GLY A 9 19.19 20.27 15.72
CA GLY A 9 18.45 19.13 16.26
C GLY A 9 17.11 18.91 15.55
N LEU A 10 16.37 20.00 15.31
CA LEU A 10 15.10 19.95 14.56
C LEU A 10 15.32 19.51 13.12
N LEU A 11 16.38 19.99 12.47
CA LEU A 11 16.71 19.60 11.10
C LEU A 11 17.01 18.10 11.02
N VAL A 12 17.87 17.60 11.93
CA VAL A 12 18.19 16.16 11.98
C VAL A 12 16.93 15.34 12.25
N PHE A 13 16.09 15.77 13.19
CA PHE A 13 14.83 15.10 13.48
C PHE A 13 13.93 15.01 12.23
N ASN A 14 13.80 16.12 11.48
CA ASN A 14 13.02 16.15 10.25
C ASN A 14 13.56 15.18 9.20
N ILE A 15 14.88 15.14 9.01
CA ILE A 15 15.52 14.25 8.04
C ILE A 15 15.26 12.79 8.41
N VAL A 16 15.44 12.44 9.69
CA VAL A 16 15.22 11.07 10.19
C VAL A 16 13.73 10.69 10.04
N PHE A 17 12.84 11.59 10.39
CA PHE A 17 11.39 11.35 10.27
C PHE A 17 10.98 11.13 8.81
N CYS A 18 11.46 11.98 7.89
CA CYS A 18 11.20 11.81 6.46
C CYS A 18 11.73 10.47 5.94
N GLY A 19 12.96 10.11 6.30
CA GLY A 19 13.56 8.84 5.91
C GLY A 19 12.77 7.64 6.42
N TYR A 20 12.32 7.70 7.67
CA TYR A 20 11.48 6.66 8.26
C TYR A 20 10.14 6.53 7.55
N SER A 21 9.48 7.67 7.26
CA SER A 21 8.20 7.68 6.55
C SER A 21 8.31 7.05 5.16
N LEU A 22 9.34 7.43 4.41
CA LEU A 22 9.62 6.88 3.08
C LEU A 22 9.88 5.39 3.13
N PHE A 23 10.67 4.95 4.11
CA PHE A 23 10.95 3.53 4.31
C PHE A 23 9.67 2.74 4.55
N LYS A 24 8.79 3.23 5.43
CA LYS A 24 7.52 2.56 5.75
C LYS A 24 6.58 2.49 4.55
N VAL A 25 6.41 3.59 3.84
CA VAL A 25 5.55 3.63 2.63
C VAL A 25 6.10 2.71 1.54
N THR A 26 7.42 2.71 1.33
CA THR A 26 8.06 1.83 0.35
C THR A 26 7.92 0.35 0.74
N GLN A 27 8.06 0.03 2.02
CA GLN A 27 7.87 -1.32 2.52
C GLN A 27 6.45 -1.82 2.25
N VAL A 28 5.44 -1.01 2.53
CA VAL A 28 4.04 -1.35 2.25
C VAL A 28 3.81 -1.54 0.76
N HIS A 29 4.33 -0.65 -0.06
CA HIS A 29 4.23 -0.76 -1.53
C HIS A 29 4.81 -2.09 -2.03
N THR A 30 5.99 -2.44 -1.58
CA THR A 30 6.68 -3.68 -1.98
C THR A 30 5.89 -4.92 -1.55
N GLN A 31 5.45 -4.97 -0.29
CA GLN A 31 4.70 -6.10 0.25
C GLN A 31 3.34 -6.25 -0.43
N MET A 32 2.63 -5.15 -0.66
CA MET A 32 1.33 -5.18 -1.34
C MET A 32 1.46 -5.67 -2.78
N THR A 33 2.48 -5.21 -3.50
CA THR A 33 2.74 -5.64 -4.88
C THR A 33 3.04 -7.14 -4.93
N MET A 34 3.82 -7.65 -4.00
CA MET A 34 4.15 -9.07 -3.91
C MET A 34 2.88 -9.93 -3.66
N HIS A 35 2.02 -9.52 -2.71
CA HIS A 35 0.76 -10.22 -2.45
C HIS A 35 -0.18 -10.19 -3.66
N LEU A 36 -0.24 -9.06 -4.36
CA LEU A 36 -1.07 -8.94 -5.56
C LEU A 36 -0.56 -9.84 -6.69
N ASP A 37 0.75 -9.97 -6.87
CA ASP A 37 1.34 -10.87 -7.87
C ASP A 37 0.97 -12.32 -7.57
N GLU A 38 1.00 -12.73 -6.31
CA GLU A 38 0.60 -14.08 -5.89
C GLU A 38 -0.88 -14.34 -6.18
N ILE A 39 -1.74 -13.34 -5.93
CA ILE A 39 -3.18 -13.42 -6.22
C ILE A 39 -3.42 -13.56 -7.73
N VAL A 40 -2.77 -12.73 -8.53
CA VAL A 40 -2.89 -12.77 -10.00
C VAL A 40 -2.47 -14.13 -10.53
N GLN A 41 -1.37 -14.67 -10.05
CA GLN A 41 -0.88 -15.98 -10.46
C GLN A 41 -1.86 -17.08 -10.08
N ALA A 42 -2.35 -17.11 -8.84
CA ALA A 42 -3.30 -18.11 -8.37
C ALA A 42 -4.63 -18.05 -9.15
N ALA A 43 -5.10 -16.83 -9.47
CA ALA A 43 -6.30 -16.63 -10.28
C ALA A 43 -6.11 -17.11 -11.72
N ALA A 44 -4.94 -16.86 -12.31
CA ALA A 44 -4.60 -17.32 -13.66
C ALA A 44 -4.54 -18.85 -13.75
N GLU A 45 -4.09 -19.50 -12.69
CA GLU A 45 -4.03 -20.97 -12.58
C GLU A 45 -5.37 -21.58 -12.13
N GLU A 46 -6.35 -20.76 -11.79
CA GLU A 46 -7.65 -21.17 -11.26
C GLU A 46 -7.52 -22.08 -10.01
N ASN A 47 -6.49 -21.83 -9.20
CA ASN A 47 -6.25 -22.55 -7.96
C ASN A 47 -6.99 -21.86 -6.81
N ASP A 48 -8.24 -22.28 -6.57
CA ASP A 48 -9.15 -21.63 -5.63
C ASP A 48 -8.63 -21.62 -4.20
N LEU A 49 -8.05 -22.71 -3.72
CA LEU A 49 -7.52 -22.81 -2.36
C LEU A 49 -6.36 -21.83 -2.15
N LEU A 50 -5.45 -21.80 -3.10
CA LEU A 50 -4.28 -20.93 -3.05
C LEU A 50 -4.70 -19.45 -3.19
N LEU A 51 -5.65 -19.20 -4.08
CA LEU A 51 -6.21 -17.85 -4.29
C LEU A 51 -6.85 -17.31 -3.01
N GLU A 52 -7.69 -18.09 -2.37
CA GLU A 52 -8.35 -17.71 -1.12
C GLU A 52 -7.32 -17.43 -0.02
N HIS A 53 -6.31 -18.28 0.09
CA HIS A 53 -5.21 -18.10 1.05
C HIS A 53 -4.44 -16.80 0.80
N HIS A 54 -4.09 -16.50 -0.45
CA HIS A 54 -3.35 -15.28 -0.79
C HIS A 54 -4.20 -14.02 -0.58
N ILE A 55 -5.51 -14.09 -0.84
CA ILE A 55 -6.42 -12.96 -0.57
C ILE A 55 -6.49 -12.69 0.93
N GLU A 56 -6.63 -13.74 1.75
CA GLU A 56 -6.66 -13.62 3.19
C GLU A 56 -5.36 -13.02 3.73
N ASP A 57 -4.21 -13.46 3.24
CA ASP A 57 -2.90 -12.92 3.61
C ASP A 57 -2.79 -11.43 3.24
N LEU A 58 -3.24 -11.06 2.05
CA LEU A 58 -3.24 -9.66 1.61
C LEU A 58 -4.12 -8.80 2.50
N GLN A 59 -5.33 -9.25 2.81
CA GLN A 59 -6.28 -8.52 3.65
C GLN A 59 -5.75 -8.36 5.07
N THR A 60 -5.15 -9.41 5.63
CA THR A 60 -4.54 -9.37 6.97
C THR A 60 -3.38 -8.38 7.00
N TYR A 61 -2.52 -8.42 6.00
CA TYR A 61 -1.42 -7.46 5.87
C TYR A 61 -1.93 -6.03 5.73
N TRP A 62 -2.97 -5.81 4.91
CA TRP A 62 -3.54 -4.48 4.68
C TRP A 62 -4.10 -3.88 5.97
N ILE A 63 -4.81 -4.66 6.78
CA ILE A 63 -5.35 -4.19 8.07
C ILE A 63 -4.24 -3.65 8.96
N SER A 64 -3.11 -4.34 9.03
CA SER A 64 -1.96 -3.89 9.83
C SER A 64 -1.25 -2.69 9.20
N ALA A 65 -1.18 -2.63 7.87
CA ALA A 65 -0.53 -1.55 7.15
C ALA A 65 -1.37 -0.28 7.12
N GLU A 66 -2.69 -0.40 7.09
CA GLU A 66 -3.63 0.71 7.06
C GLU A 66 -3.39 1.70 8.20
N ASP A 67 -3.28 1.20 9.41
CA ASP A 67 -3.00 2.00 10.60
C ASP A 67 -1.71 2.82 10.44
N THR A 68 -0.66 2.18 9.93
CA THR A 68 0.63 2.83 9.69
C THR A 68 0.50 3.89 8.59
N LEU A 69 -0.18 3.55 7.50
CA LEU A 69 -0.34 4.45 6.36
C LEU A 69 -1.16 5.70 6.67
N LEU A 70 -2.15 5.61 7.56
CA LEU A 70 -2.98 6.74 7.95
C LEU A 70 -2.18 7.87 8.60
N HIS A 71 -0.99 7.58 9.13
CA HIS A 71 -0.10 8.59 9.67
C HIS A 71 0.67 9.37 8.58
N PHE A 72 0.82 8.81 7.39
CA PHE A 72 1.70 9.33 6.33
C PHE A 72 0.98 9.63 5.02
N VAL A 73 -0.19 9.04 4.80
CA VAL A 73 -0.92 9.07 3.53
C VAL A 73 -2.33 9.60 3.77
N ARG A 74 -2.91 10.19 2.74
CA ARG A 74 -4.28 10.74 2.82
C ARG A 74 -5.30 9.64 3.07
N HIS A 75 -6.22 9.87 4.00
CA HIS A 75 -7.33 8.97 4.33
C HIS A 75 -8.10 8.52 3.10
N ASN A 76 -8.39 9.44 2.18
CA ASN A 76 -9.16 9.13 0.98
C ASN A 76 -8.48 8.05 0.12
N SER A 77 -7.17 8.13 -0.05
CA SER A 77 -6.42 7.12 -0.81
C SER A 77 -6.46 5.75 -0.15
N VAL A 78 -6.35 5.71 1.17
CA VAL A 78 -6.43 4.47 1.95
C VAL A 78 -7.84 3.87 1.85
N ASP A 79 -8.87 4.68 1.97
CA ASP A 79 -10.27 4.24 1.91
C ASP A 79 -10.62 3.65 0.53
N ILE A 80 -10.11 4.24 -0.54
CA ILE A 80 -10.31 3.71 -1.90
C ILE A 80 -9.72 2.31 -2.02
N ILE A 81 -8.50 2.12 -1.56
CA ILE A 81 -7.82 0.83 -1.59
C ILE A 81 -8.58 -0.19 -0.74
N SER A 82 -8.99 0.18 0.47
CA SER A 82 -9.77 -0.69 1.37
C SER A 82 -11.08 -1.13 0.74
N GLY A 83 -11.75 -0.23 0.00
CA GLY A 83 -12.99 -0.55 -0.72
C GLY A 83 -12.78 -1.62 -1.80
N HIS A 84 -11.73 -1.51 -2.58
CA HIS A 84 -11.38 -2.51 -3.61
C HIS A 84 -10.92 -3.82 -2.98
N MET A 85 -10.18 -3.76 -1.89
CA MET A 85 -9.76 -4.95 -1.14
C MET A 85 -10.95 -5.80 -0.69
N ALA A 86 -12.01 -5.15 -0.22
CA ALA A 86 -13.21 -5.83 0.28
C ALA A 86 -13.93 -6.63 -0.82
N GLN A 87 -13.71 -6.33 -2.08
CA GLN A 87 -14.35 -7.03 -3.21
C GLN A 87 -13.65 -8.33 -3.59
N LEU A 88 -12.40 -8.51 -3.22
CA LEU A 88 -11.60 -9.67 -3.63
C LEU A 88 -12.16 -11.00 -3.11
N GLY A 89 -12.57 -11.05 -1.83
CA GLY A 89 -13.13 -12.25 -1.24
C GLY A 89 -14.39 -12.76 -1.94
N PRO A 90 -15.44 -11.92 -2.09
CA PRO A 90 -16.64 -12.30 -2.82
C PRO A 90 -16.40 -12.72 -4.27
N LEU A 91 -15.50 -12.04 -4.98
CA LEU A 91 -15.17 -12.40 -6.36
C LEU A 91 -14.51 -13.77 -6.46
N ALA A 92 -13.65 -14.12 -5.52
CA ALA A 92 -13.03 -15.43 -5.43
C ALA A 92 -14.06 -16.51 -5.10
N GLN A 93 -14.99 -16.24 -4.17
CA GLN A 93 -16.06 -17.18 -3.82
C GLN A 93 -16.98 -17.51 -4.99
N HIS A 94 -17.27 -16.53 -5.84
CA HIS A 94 -18.09 -16.69 -7.04
C HIS A 94 -17.29 -17.14 -8.26
N LYS A 95 -16.01 -17.40 -8.10
CA LYS A 95 -15.09 -17.81 -9.18
C LYS A 95 -15.08 -16.84 -10.37
N ASN A 96 -15.28 -15.57 -10.09
CA ASN A 96 -15.25 -14.50 -11.10
C ASN A 96 -13.83 -14.00 -11.29
N TYR A 97 -12.99 -14.81 -11.92
CA TYR A 97 -11.55 -14.54 -12.08
C TYR A 97 -11.27 -13.29 -12.92
N GLY A 98 -12.09 -13.03 -13.93
CA GLY A 98 -11.94 -11.85 -14.78
C GLY A 98 -12.08 -10.54 -13.99
N GLU A 99 -13.15 -10.42 -13.23
CA GLU A 99 -13.37 -9.25 -12.36
C GLU A 99 -12.34 -9.17 -11.23
N LEU A 100 -11.93 -10.32 -10.69
CA LEU A 100 -10.91 -10.38 -9.65
C LEU A 100 -9.57 -9.84 -10.16
N LEU A 101 -9.17 -10.24 -11.37
CA LEU A 101 -7.95 -9.74 -12.01
C LEU A 101 -8.04 -8.23 -12.27
N ARG A 102 -9.21 -7.74 -12.66
CA ARG A 102 -9.46 -6.32 -12.85
C ARG A 102 -9.30 -5.56 -11.53
N GLU A 103 -9.92 -6.04 -10.45
CA GLU A 103 -9.80 -5.42 -9.12
C GLU A 103 -8.36 -5.43 -8.62
N ALA A 104 -7.63 -6.52 -8.81
CA ALA A 104 -6.21 -6.59 -8.46
C ALA A 104 -5.39 -5.55 -9.21
N SER A 105 -5.67 -5.33 -10.49
CA SER A 105 -5.02 -4.30 -11.30
C SER A 105 -5.33 -2.89 -10.81
N VAL A 106 -6.59 -2.64 -10.42
CA VAL A 106 -7.02 -1.34 -9.86
C VAL A 106 -6.31 -1.07 -8.53
N ILE A 107 -6.22 -2.07 -7.65
CA ILE A 107 -5.52 -1.95 -6.37
C ILE A 107 -4.03 -1.62 -6.62
N ARG A 108 -3.39 -2.33 -7.54
CA ARG A 108 -2.00 -2.11 -7.92
C ARG A 108 -1.78 -0.67 -8.41
N TRP A 109 -2.65 -0.21 -9.28
CA TRP A 109 -2.57 1.16 -9.79
C TRP A 109 -2.75 2.19 -8.68
N GLN A 110 -3.70 2.00 -7.79
CA GLN A 110 -3.96 2.90 -6.67
C GLN A 110 -2.76 2.96 -5.71
N ILE A 111 -2.17 1.81 -5.40
CA ILE A 111 -0.99 1.75 -4.53
C ILE A 111 0.18 2.49 -5.19
N GLN A 112 0.44 2.24 -6.45
CA GLN A 112 1.51 2.89 -7.18
C GLN A 112 1.30 4.41 -7.28
N HIS A 113 0.07 4.82 -7.58
CA HIS A 113 -0.28 6.24 -7.66
C HIS A 113 -0.14 6.95 -6.31
N THR A 114 -0.61 6.33 -5.24
CA THR A 114 -0.48 6.85 -3.88
C THR A 114 0.99 6.98 -3.49
N TRP A 115 1.79 5.95 -3.78
CA TRP A 115 3.22 5.96 -3.49
C TRP A 115 3.94 7.08 -4.25
N GLN A 116 3.65 7.25 -5.53
CA GLN A 116 4.24 8.31 -6.36
C GLN A 116 3.84 9.71 -5.88
N SER A 117 2.59 9.89 -5.48
CA SER A 117 2.12 11.20 -5.01
C SER A 117 2.69 11.60 -3.65
N GLU A 118 3.07 10.64 -2.82
CA GLU A 118 3.67 10.89 -1.51
C GLU A 118 5.21 10.95 -1.57
N TRP A 119 5.80 10.54 -2.69
CA TRP A 119 7.25 10.60 -2.86
C TRP A 119 7.68 12.07 -3.00
N PRO A 120 8.72 12.50 -2.25
CA PRO A 120 9.21 13.88 -2.35
C PRO A 120 9.92 14.08 -3.69
N THR A 121 9.21 14.64 -4.64
CA THR A 121 9.77 15.08 -5.91
C THR A 121 10.07 16.57 -5.85
N LEU A 122 10.90 17.06 -6.77
CA LEU A 122 11.18 18.48 -6.87
C LEU A 122 9.89 19.29 -7.10
N ASP A 123 8.94 18.72 -7.80
CA ASP A 123 7.64 19.34 -8.08
C ASP A 123 6.80 19.50 -6.81
N ASN A 124 6.93 18.58 -5.87
CA ASN A 124 6.20 18.65 -4.59
C ASN A 124 6.90 19.54 -3.56
N LEU A 125 8.19 19.77 -3.71
CA LEU A 125 8.99 20.61 -2.82
C LEU A 125 9.00 22.09 -3.23
N LEU A 126 8.68 22.36 -4.47
CA LEU A 126 8.57 23.69 -5.05
C LEU A 126 7.11 24.09 -5.25
#